data_491ff848dfee2b79c04fda6211b9e150
#
_entry.id   491ff848dfee2b79c04fda6211b9e150
#
_cell.length_a   1.000
_cell.length_b   1.000
_cell.length_c   1.000
_cell.angle_alpha   90.00
_cell.angle_beta   90.00
_cell.angle_gamma   90.00
#
_symmetry.space_group_name_H-M   'P 1'
#
loop_
_entity.id
_entity.type
_entity.pdbx_description
1 polymer ?
#
loop_
_entity_poly.entity_id
_entity_poly.type
_entity_poly.pdbx_seq_one_letter_code
_entity_poly.pdbx_strand_id
1 'polypeptide(L)'
;MQTHVLKMISRRQALAYLSASGASIALSGFAFAGPAEVTARINQITSGAAGDDTLVMLDLPEIAENGNAVKVAFDIDSPMTAENYVKAVHILADGNPEPDVATFNFSPAMGACYASTRMRLSKTQNVHVIAAFSDGSFGSASATVKVTIGGCGG
;
A
#
# COMPACT_ATOMS: atom_id res chain seq x y z
N MET A 1 55.49 -17.06 31.28
CA MET A 1 54.79 -15.97 31.96
C MET A 1 54.80 -14.79 31.01
N GLN A 2 53.80 -14.65 30.14
CA GLN A 2 53.71 -13.55 29.14
C GLN A 2 52.84 -12.44 29.70
N THR A 3 53.46 -11.32 29.95
CA THR A 3 52.80 -10.07 30.39
C THR A 3 52.20 -9.38 29.19
N HIS A 4 50.88 -9.39 29.06
CA HIS A 4 50.13 -8.57 28.10
C HIS A 4 50.19 -7.10 28.51
N VAL A 5 51.02 -6.31 27.84
CA VAL A 5 51.03 -4.85 27.98
C VAL A 5 49.82 -4.32 27.27
N LEU A 6 48.82 -3.85 28.04
CA LEU A 6 47.66 -3.11 27.51
C LEU A 6 48.16 -1.75 26.97
N LYS A 7 48.25 -1.63 25.64
CA LYS A 7 48.59 -0.40 24.95
C LYS A 7 47.45 0.62 25.13
N MET A 8 47.66 1.62 25.99
CA MET A 8 46.69 2.71 26.20
C MET A 8 46.54 3.54 24.93
N ILE A 9 45.35 3.57 24.40
CA ILE A 9 44.99 4.37 23.22
C ILE A 9 44.91 5.85 23.66
N SER A 10 45.68 6.74 23.02
CA SER A 10 45.65 8.15 23.31
C SER A 10 44.33 8.79 22.85
N ARG A 11 43.90 9.89 23.52
CA ARG A 11 42.66 10.63 23.18
C ARG A 11 42.64 11.08 21.71
N ARG A 12 43.78 11.39 21.10
CA ARG A 12 43.93 11.71 19.68
C ARG A 12 43.67 10.51 18.78
N GLN A 13 44.10 9.31 19.15
CA GLN A 13 43.84 8.09 18.40
C GLN A 13 42.37 7.64 18.51
N ALA A 14 41.75 7.84 19.67
CA ALA A 14 40.31 7.56 19.83
C ALA A 14 39.46 8.48 18.95
N LEU A 15 39.80 9.75 18.83
CA LEU A 15 39.14 10.73 17.95
C LEU A 15 39.33 10.38 16.46
N ALA A 16 40.51 9.88 16.07
CA ALA A 16 40.78 9.47 14.68
C ALA A 16 40.00 8.21 14.28
N TYR A 17 39.75 7.30 15.22
CA TYR A 17 38.91 6.11 14.95
C TYR A 17 37.42 6.43 14.90
N LEU A 18 36.94 7.46 15.65
CA LEU A 18 35.55 7.91 15.56
C LEU A 18 35.24 8.64 14.24
N SER A 19 36.22 9.30 13.63
CA SER A 19 36.02 10.00 12.36
C SER A 19 36.01 9.06 11.14
N ALA A 20 36.57 7.87 11.26
CA ALA A 20 36.60 6.88 10.17
C ALA A 20 35.35 5.98 10.10
N SER A 21 34.54 5.92 11.15
CA SER A 21 33.30 5.11 11.21
C SER A 21 32.00 5.91 11.05
N GLY A 22 32.11 7.22 10.77
CA GLY A 22 30.99 8.15 10.78
C GLY A 22 30.56 8.67 9.42
N ALA A 23 30.27 7.81 8.44
CA ALA A 23 29.67 8.32 7.21
C ALA A 23 28.78 7.25 6.52
N SER A 24 27.85 6.70 7.25
CA SER A 24 26.71 5.98 6.66
C SER A 24 25.45 6.30 7.45
N ILE A 25 25.15 7.59 7.63
CA ILE A 25 23.78 8.01 7.84
C ILE A 25 23.14 7.90 6.46
N ALA A 26 22.63 6.72 6.13
CA ALA A 26 21.67 6.58 5.05
C ALA A 26 20.54 7.57 5.39
N LEU A 27 20.38 8.63 4.60
CA LEU A 27 19.14 9.36 4.55
C LEU A 27 18.08 8.34 4.15
N SER A 28 17.37 7.80 5.14
CA SER A 28 16.15 7.08 4.93
C SER A 28 15.14 8.10 4.43
N GLY A 29 15.21 8.42 3.14
CA GLY A 29 14.14 9.14 2.48
C GLY A 29 12.87 8.30 2.70
N PHE A 30 11.77 8.94 3.04
CA PHE A 30 10.48 8.28 3.07
C PHE A 30 10.27 7.64 1.69
N ALA A 31 10.41 6.33 1.61
CA ALA A 31 10.08 5.59 0.42
C ALA A 31 8.55 5.61 0.30
N PHE A 32 8.04 6.19 -0.76
CA PHE A 32 6.63 6.05 -1.11
C PHE A 32 6.49 4.73 -1.88
N ALA A 33 5.41 4.02 -1.63
CA ALA A 33 5.04 2.89 -2.47
C ALA A 33 4.94 3.38 -3.92
N GLY A 34 5.66 2.70 -4.80
CA GLY A 34 5.63 2.99 -6.23
C GLY A 34 4.75 2.00 -6.97
N PRO A 35 4.50 2.21 -8.28
CA PRO A 35 3.75 1.28 -9.11
C PRO A 35 4.28 -0.16 -9.07
N ALA A 36 5.60 -0.33 -8.92
CA ALA A 36 6.23 -1.65 -8.82
C ALA A 36 5.85 -2.39 -7.52
N GLU A 37 5.78 -1.67 -6.40
CA GLU A 37 5.40 -2.24 -5.10
C GLU A 37 3.93 -2.62 -5.07
N VAL A 38 3.05 -1.76 -5.63
CA VAL A 38 1.62 -2.09 -5.79
C VAL A 38 1.45 -3.30 -6.72
N THR A 39 2.17 -3.37 -7.83
CA THR A 39 2.14 -4.53 -8.74
C THR A 39 2.58 -5.80 -8.01
N ALA A 40 3.66 -5.74 -7.23
CA ALA A 40 4.10 -6.88 -6.43
C ALA A 40 3.04 -7.29 -5.39
N ARG A 41 2.38 -6.30 -4.77
CA ARG A 41 1.30 -6.56 -3.80
C ARG A 41 0.08 -7.18 -4.45
N ILE A 42 -0.35 -6.69 -5.63
CA ILE A 42 -1.43 -7.30 -6.42
C ILE A 42 -1.08 -8.75 -6.74
N ASN A 43 0.13 -9.03 -7.22
CA ASN A 43 0.58 -10.39 -7.53
C ASN A 43 0.58 -11.30 -6.29
N GLN A 44 0.90 -10.79 -5.11
CA GLN A 44 0.78 -11.55 -3.85
C GLN A 44 -0.68 -11.90 -3.52
N ILE A 45 -1.61 -10.94 -3.71
CA ILE A 45 -3.03 -11.15 -3.46
C ILE A 45 -3.63 -12.15 -4.45
N THR A 46 -3.31 -11.98 -5.74
CA THR A 46 -3.92 -12.76 -6.84
C THR A 46 -3.13 -14.01 -7.21
N SER A 47 -1.95 -14.24 -6.61
CA SER A 47 -1.01 -15.29 -7.01
C SER A 47 -0.63 -15.19 -8.51
N GLY A 48 -0.65 -13.97 -9.07
CA GLY A 48 -0.36 -13.70 -10.48
C GLY A 48 -1.53 -13.93 -11.43
N ALA A 49 -2.73 -14.26 -10.93
CA ALA A 49 -3.93 -14.38 -11.76
C ALA A 49 -4.41 -12.99 -12.24
N ALA A 50 -4.93 -12.92 -13.45
CA ALA A 50 -5.55 -11.72 -13.98
C ALA A 50 -6.91 -11.47 -13.29
N GLY A 51 -7.23 -10.22 -13.00
CA GLY A 51 -8.54 -9.81 -12.52
C GLY A 51 -9.46 -9.41 -13.68
N ASP A 52 -10.75 -9.72 -13.55
CA ASP A 52 -11.79 -9.27 -14.48
C ASP A 52 -12.21 -7.84 -14.13
N ASP A 53 -12.07 -6.91 -15.05
CA ASP A 53 -12.40 -5.49 -14.85
C ASP A 53 -13.91 -5.20 -14.97
N THR A 54 -14.67 -6.10 -15.55
CA THR A 54 -16.13 -5.96 -15.71
C THR A 54 -16.90 -6.20 -14.40
N LEU A 55 -16.28 -6.88 -13.43
CA LEU A 55 -16.90 -7.24 -12.15
C LEU A 55 -16.83 -6.13 -11.09
N VAL A 56 -15.99 -5.10 -11.29
CA VAL A 56 -15.71 -4.08 -10.28
C VAL A 56 -16.17 -2.70 -10.76
N MET A 57 -17.22 -2.18 -10.17
CA MET A 57 -17.62 -0.77 -10.32
C MET A 57 -16.91 0.06 -9.26
N LEU A 58 -16.04 0.98 -9.69
CA LEU A 58 -15.25 1.84 -8.81
C LEU A 58 -15.72 3.29 -8.93
N ASP A 59 -16.15 3.87 -7.80
CA ASP A 59 -16.55 5.28 -7.69
C ASP A 59 -15.45 6.07 -6.95
N LEU A 60 -14.68 6.83 -7.72
CA LEU A 60 -13.62 7.73 -7.28
C LEU A 60 -13.75 9.09 -7.96
N PRO A 61 -13.47 10.20 -7.28
CA PRO A 61 -13.39 11.51 -7.92
C PRO A 61 -12.16 11.57 -8.84
N GLU A 62 -12.28 12.12 -10.03
CA GLU A 62 -11.13 12.40 -10.91
C GLU A 62 -10.17 13.40 -10.27
N ILE A 63 -10.70 14.36 -9.50
CA ILE A 63 -9.93 15.40 -8.83
C ILE A 63 -10.33 15.46 -7.35
N ALA A 64 -9.35 15.32 -6.47
CA ALA A 64 -9.48 15.58 -5.05
C ALA A 64 -8.75 16.88 -4.70
N GLU A 65 -9.51 17.91 -4.33
CA GLU A 65 -8.93 19.20 -3.90
C GLU A 65 -8.09 19.04 -2.64
N ASN A 66 -8.48 18.10 -1.77
CA ASN A 66 -7.78 17.78 -0.53
C ASN A 66 -7.65 16.25 -0.39
N GLY A 67 -6.41 15.77 -0.42
CA GLY A 67 -6.07 14.36 -0.30
C GLY A 67 -6.29 13.75 1.10
N ASN A 68 -6.63 14.54 2.14
CA ASN A 68 -6.83 14.01 3.49
C ASN A 68 -8.07 13.12 3.64
N ALA A 69 -9.08 13.30 2.79
CA ALA A 69 -10.37 12.61 2.95
C ALA A 69 -11.06 12.38 1.60
N VAL A 70 -10.43 11.62 0.73
CA VAL A 70 -10.95 11.29 -0.60
C VAL A 70 -11.96 10.14 -0.47
N LYS A 71 -13.18 10.35 -0.99
CA LYS A 71 -14.20 9.29 -1.04
C LYS A 71 -13.74 8.19 -1.98
N VAL A 72 -13.89 6.96 -1.57
CA VAL A 72 -13.81 5.76 -2.40
C VAL A 72 -15.03 4.89 -2.13
N ALA A 73 -15.70 4.45 -3.17
CA ALA A 73 -16.74 3.44 -3.08
C ALA A 73 -16.53 2.41 -4.18
N PHE A 74 -16.93 1.20 -3.91
CA PHE A 74 -16.92 0.12 -4.88
C PHE A 74 -18.21 -0.70 -4.76
N ASP A 75 -18.60 -1.29 -5.87
CA ASP A 75 -19.65 -2.30 -5.96
C ASP A 75 -19.13 -3.45 -6.81
N ILE A 76 -19.21 -4.67 -6.30
CA ILE A 76 -18.70 -5.85 -6.99
C ILE A 76 -19.88 -6.70 -7.44
N ASP A 77 -19.94 -6.98 -8.73
CA ASP A 77 -20.94 -7.88 -9.28
C ASP A 77 -20.67 -9.32 -8.82
N SER A 78 -21.49 -9.77 -7.87
CA SER A 78 -21.36 -11.08 -7.25
C SER A 78 -22.74 -11.54 -6.74
N PRO A 79 -23.11 -12.81 -6.96
CA PRO A 79 -24.37 -13.36 -6.46
C PRO A 79 -24.41 -13.47 -4.94
N MET A 80 -23.27 -13.37 -4.25
CA MET A 80 -23.13 -13.46 -2.79
C MET A 80 -23.83 -14.68 -2.20
N THR A 81 -23.70 -15.84 -2.87
CA THR A 81 -24.22 -17.13 -2.38
C THR A 81 -23.16 -17.89 -1.60
N ALA A 82 -23.55 -18.98 -0.94
CA ALA A 82 -22.61 -19.84 -0.21
C ALA A 82 -21.54 -20.45 -1.14
N GLU A 83 -21.89 -20.70 -2.39
CA GLU A 83 -21.04 -21.32 -3.41
C GLU A 83 -20.14 -20.28 -4.09
N ASN A 84 -20.67 -19.06 -4.32
CA ASN A 84 -19.93 -17.98 -5.00
C ASN A 84 -20.20 -16.63 -4.34
N TYR A 85 -19.16 -16.08 -3.73
CA TYR A 85 -19.18 -14.78 -3.05
C TYR A 85 -17.80 -14.12 -3.06
N VAL A 86 -17.76 -12.83 -2.83
CA VAL A 86 -16.52 -12.10 -2.60
C VAL A 86 -16.06 -12.35 -1.15
N LYS A 87 -14.85 -12.85 -0.97
CA LYS A 87 -14.22 -13.05 0.35
C LYS A 87 -13.62 -11.75 0.90
N ALA A 88 -12.89 -11.04 0.03
CA ALA A 88 -12.20 -9.83 0.43
C ALA A 88 -12.08 -8.86 -0.75
N VAL A 89 -12.10 -7.56 -0.42
CA VAL A 89 -11.78 -6.46 -1.34
C VAL A 89 -10.62 -5.67 -0.77
N HIS A 90 -9.55 -5.55 -1.54
CA HIS A 90 -8.35 -4.80 -1.18
C HIS A 90 -8.31 -3.49 -1.95
N ILE A 91 -8.06 -2.38 -1.26
CA ILE A 91 -7.81 -1.07 -1.85
C ILE A 91 -6.32 -0.76 -1.70
N LEU A 92 -5.66 -0.49 -2.82
CA LEU A 92 -4.23 -0.18 -2.89
C LEU A 92 -4.01 1.18 -3.55
N ALA A 93 -2.92 1.85 -3.21
CA ALA A 93 -2.57 3.17 -3.75
C ALA A 93 -1.06 3.28 -4.00
N ASP A 94 -0.66 3.72 -5.21
CA ASP A 94 0.73 3.70 -5.68
C ASP A 94 1.55 4.96 -5.37
N GLY A 95 0.98 5.89 -4.64
CA GLY A 95 1.64 7.14 -4.26
C GLY A 95 1.64 7.44 -2.76
N ASN A 96 1.06 6.55 -1.95
CA ASN A 96 1.13 6.62 -0.49
C ASN A 96 2.45 6.04 0.04
N PRO A 97 2.83 6.27 1.30
CA PRO A 97 3.99 5.61 1.93
C PRO A 97 3.87 4.09 1.93
N GLU A 98 2.66 3.57 2.14
CA GLU A 98 2.33 2.14 2.11
C GLU A 98 1.31 1.87 1.00
N PRO A 99 1.45 0.75 0.26
CA PRO A 99 0.52 0.43 -0.82
C PRO A 99 -0.88 0.04 -0.30
N ASP A 100 -0.97 -0.64 0.83
CA ASP A 100 -2.23 -1.12 1.39
C ASP A 100 -2.99 0.03 2.07
N VAL A 101 -4.19 0.35 1.55
CA VAL A 101 -5.06 1.40 2.11
C VAL A 101 -6.10 0.79 3.04
N ALA A 102 -6.82 -0.24 2.56
CA ALA A 102 -7.86 -0.92 3.33
C ALA A 102 -8.14 -2.32 2.77
N THR A 103 -8.64 -3.19 3.64
CA THR A 103 -9.19 -4.49 3.26
C THR A 103 -10.55 -4.66 3.91
N PHE A 104 -11.54 -5.02 3.09
CA PHE A 104 -12.91 -5.32 3.51
C PHE A 104 -13.14 -6.82 3.35
N ASN A 105 -13.63 -7.47 4.40
CA ASN A 105 -13.99 -8.88 4.35
C ASN A 105 -15.50 -9.02 4.26
N PHE A 106 -15.96 -9.87 3.36
CA PHE A 106 -17.36 -10.12 3.08
C PHE A 106 -17.74 -11.58 3.35
N SER A 107 -19.03 -11.81 3.49
CA SER A 107 -19.61 -13.14 3.61
C SER A 107 -20.94 -13.19 2.85
N PRO A 108 -21.43 -14.36 2.49
CA PRO A 108 -22.73 -14.53 1.82
C PRO A 108 -23.90 -13.89 2.59
N ALA A 109 -23.81 -13.86 3.93
CA ALA A 109 -24.86 -13.27 4.78
C ALA A 109 -25.06 -11.76 4.56
N MET A 110 -24.11 -11.07 3.91
CA MET A 110 -24.23 -9.64 3.60
C MET A 110 -25.13 -9.36 2.39
N GLY A 111 -25.35 -10.35 1.52
CA GLY A 111 -26.26 -10.28 0.37
C GLY A 111 -25.78 -9.36 -0.77
N ALA A 112 -24.80 -8.49 -0.55
CA ALA A 112 -24.18 -7.61 -1.53
C ALA A 112 -22.73 -7.32 -1.17
N CYS A 113 -21.90 -7.02 -2.17
CA CYS A 113 -20.50 -6.67 -1.98
C CYS A 113 -20.29 -5.18 -2.35
N TYR A 114 -20.73 -4.31 -1.48
CA TYR A 114 -20.62 -2.87 -1.61
C TYR A 114 -20.01 -2.27 -0.35
N ALA A 115 -19.11 -1.28 -0.52
CA ALA A 115 -18.67 -0.44 0.59
C ALA A 115 -18.28 0.96 0.11
N SER A 116 -18.38 1.91 1.02
CA SER A 116 -17.93 3.29 0.82
C SER A 116 -17.16 3.74 2.05
N THR A 117 -15.99 4.36 1.82
CA THR A 117 -15.15 4.90 2.89
C THR A 117 -14.42 6.16 2.43
N ARG A 118 -13.57 6.69 3.27
CA ARG A 118 -12.65 7.78 2.94
C ARG A 118 -11.22 7.30 3.16
N MET A 119 -10.35 7.68 2.25
CA MET A 119 -8.92 7.37 2.31
C MET A 119 -8.08 8.64 2.20
N ARG A 120 -6.81 8.53 2.61
CA ARG A 120 -5.82 9.58 2.38
C ARG A 120 -5.02 9.27 1.13
N LEU A 121 -4.81 10.29 0.31
CA LEU A 121 -3.92 10.26 -0.84
C LEU A 121 -2.87 11.34 -0.68
N SER A 122 -1.59 10.95 -0.64
CA SER A 122 -0.48 11.88 -0.41
C SER A 122 -0.18 12.78 -1.60
N LYS A 123 -0.48 12.32 -2.80
CA LYS A 123 -0.26 12.99 -4.09
C LYS A 123 -1.18 12.43 -5.15
N THR A 124 -1.15 13.01 -6.36
CA THR A 124 -1.78 12.41 -7.56
C THR A 124 -1.24 10.99 -7.76
N GLN A 125 -2.13 10.01 -7.87
CA GLN A 125 -1.78 8.59 -7.90
C GLN A 125 -2.90 7.72 -8.45
N ASN A 126 -2.57 6.46 -8.75
CA ASN A 126 -3.56 5.45 -9.07
C ASN A 126 -4.04 4.74 -7.80
N VAL A 127 -5.32 4.47 -7.78
CA VAL A 127 -5.98 3.64 -6.77
C VAL A 127 -6.47 2.39 -7.46
N HIS A 128 -6.17 1.23 -6.86
CA HIS A 128 -6.51 -0.09 -7.37
C HIS A 128 -7.45 -0.76 -6.38
N VAL A 129 -8.47 -1.43 -6.90
CA VAL A 129 -9.39 -2.26 -6.13
C VAL A 129 -9.32 -3.67 -6.66
N ILE A 130 -9.05 -4.63 -5.78
CA ILE A 130 -8.92 -6.05 -6.10
C ILE A 130 -9.94 -6.83 -5.26
N ALA A 131 -10.88 -7.50 -5.91
CA ALA A 131 -11.85 -8.38 -5.28
C ALA A 131 -11.40 -9.84 -5.41
N ALA A 132 -11.33 -10.55 -4.29
CA ALA A 132 -11.01 -11.97 -4.25
C ALA A 132 -12.28 -12.79 -4.02
N PHE A 133 -12.62 -13.67 -4.96
CA PHE A 133 -13.81 -14.51 -4.89
C PHE A 133 -13.53 -15.85 -4.19
N SER A 134 -14.62 -16.51 -3.77
CA SER A 134 -14.56 -17.81 -3.08
C SER A 134 -14.08 -18.94 -3.98
N ASP A 135 -14.28 -18.84 -5.28
CA ASP A 135 -13.85 -19.80 -6.29
C ASP A 135 -12.39 -19.65 -6.72
N GLY A 136 -11.69 -18.63 -6.19
CA GLY A 136 -10.29 -18.32 -6.50
C GLY A 136 -10.11 -17.39 -7.69
N SER A 137 -11.18 -16.90 -8.29
CA SER A 137 -11.13 -15.83 -9.29
C SER A 137 -10.94 -14.45 -8.65
N PHE A 138 -10.63 -13.43 -9.48
CA PHE A 138 -10.40 -12.07 -9.04
C PHE A 138 -11.11 -11.08 -9.96
N GLY A 139 -11.67 -10.02 -9.33
CA GLY A 139 -12.07 -8.82 -10.03
C GLY A 139 -11.05 -7.70 -9.78
N SER A 140 -10.83 -6.79 -10.74
CA SER A 140 -9.92 -5.67 -10.55
C SER A 140 -10.39 -4.42 -11.27
N ALA A 141 -10.25 -3.26 -10.63
CA ALA A 141 -10.41 -1.98 -11.29
C ALA A 141 -9.35 -0.99 -10.78
N SER A 142 -9.03 0.00 -11.59
CA SER A 142 -8.13 1.08 -11.18
C SER A 142 -8.54 2.41 -11.79
N ALA A 143 -8.29 3.49 -11.05
CA ALA A 143 -8.50 4.84 -11.52
C ALA A 143 -7.43 5.79 -10.98
N THR A 144 -7.10 6.82 -11.76
CA THR A 144 -6.19 7.89 -11.35
C THR A 144 -6.97 8.98 -10.64
N VAL A 145 -6.50 9.39 -9.47
CA VAL A 145 -7.03 10.56 -8.74
C VAL A 145 -5.99 11.67 -8.75
N LYS A 146 -6.34 12.82 -9.33
CA LYS A 146 -5.52 14.05 -9.25
C LYS A 146 -5.74 14.69 -7.90
N VAL A 147 -4.66 14.88 -7.13
CA VAL A 147 -4.69 15.50 -5.81
C VAL A 147 -4.04 16.88 -5.87
N THR A 148 -4.82 17.91 -5.53
CA THR A 148 -4.33 19.30 -5.54
C THR A 148 -3.51 19.62 -4.29
N ILE A 149 -4.01 19.23 -3.11
CA ILE A 149 -3.32 19.34 -1.83
C ILE A 149 -3.18 17.94 -1.24
N GLY A 150 -1.97 17.46 -1.07
CA GLY A 150 -1.68 16.12 -0.56
C GLY A 150 -2.16 15.90 0.87
N GLY A 151 -2.58 14.67 1.18
CA GLY A 151 -3.12 14.29 2.48
C GLY A 151 -2.10 13.85 3.54
N CYS A 152 -0.83 13.69 3.17
CA CYS A 152 0.23 13.25 4.07
C CYS A 152 1.40 14.25 4.00
N GLY A 153 1.50 15.13 4.96
CA GLY A 153 2.71 15.96 5.15
C GLY A 153 2.76 17.20 4.27
N GLY A 154 1.70 17.98 4.25
CA GLY A 154 1.81 19.41 3.94
C GLY A 154 2.32 20.15 5.13
#